data_f1a1f451a917f81fc5303ffa683a9d06
#
_entry.id   f1a1f451a917f81fc5303ffa683a9d06
#
_cell.length_a   1.000
_cell.length_b   1.000
_cell.length_c   1.000
_cell.angle_alpha   90.00
_cell.angle_beta   90.00
_cell.angle_gamma   90.00
#
_symmetry.space_group_name_H-M   'P 1'
#
loop_
_entity.id
_entity.type
_entity.pdbx_description
1 polymer ?
#
loop_
_entity_poly.entity_id
_entity_poly.type
_entity_poly.pdbx_seq_one_letter_code
_entity_poly.pdbx_strand_id
1 'polypeptide(L)'
;RMRAERERVARDLRAQGSEAAERIRADADRQRTVILANVFSEAEQLRGEGDAKAADIYAQAYNQDQEFYSFYRSMEAYRRIFHGGSDLLVIKPDSEFFRYFNQMRQD
;
A
#
# COMPACT_ATOMS: atom_id res chain seq x y z
N ARG A 1 -37.19 4.37 53.55
CA ARG A 1 -37.57 3.18 52.76
C ARG A 1 -37.77 3.53 51.27
N MET A 2 -38.65 4.42 50.96
CA MET A 2 -38.93 4.85 49.58
C MET A 2 -37.73 5.51 48.90
N ARG A 3 -36.93 6.28 49.62
CA ARG A 3 -35.73 6.93 49.12
C ARG A 3 -34.65 5.90 48.76
N ALA A 4 -34.45 4.90 49.60
CA ALA A 4 -33.48 3.83 49.33
C ALA A 4 -33.86 2.96 48.15
N GLU A 5 -35.14 2.67 47.96
CA GLU A 5 -35.64 1.93 46.80
C GLU A 5 -35.46 2.72 45.49
N ARG A 6 -35.76 4.03 45.52
CA ARG A 6 -35.54 4.90 44.35
C ARG A 6 -34.07 4.99 43.95
N GLU A 7 -33.19 5.11 44.93
CA GLU A 7 -31.74 5.13 44.69
C GLU A 7 -31.24 3.80 44.13
N ARG A 8 -31.78 2.69 44.63
CA ARG A 8 -31.46 1.36 44.09
C ARG A 8 -31.91 1.21 42.66
N VAL A 9 -33.14 1.57 42.33
CA VAL A 9 -33.67 1.53 40.96
C VAL A 9 -32.85 2.43 40.05
N ALA A 10 -32.48 3.64 40.50
CA ALA A 10 -31.66 4.54 39.72
C ALA A 10 -30.28 3.96 39.45
N ARG A 11 -29.66 3.30 40.44
CA ARG A 11 -28.36 2.62 40.24
C ARG A 11 -28.47 1.46 39.25
N ASP A 12 -29.53 0.65 39.38
CA ASP A 12 -29.77 -0.48 38.47
C ASP A 12 -29.98 0.01 37.04
N LEU A 13 -30.74 1.07 36.81
CA LEU A 13 -30.97 1.66 35.51
C LEU A 13 -29.69 2.24 34.90
N ARG A 14 -28.86 2.90 35.71
CA ARG A 14 -27.56 3.40 35.25
C ARG A 14 -26.61 2.26 34.88
N ALA A 15 -26.60 1.19 35.67
CA ALA A 15 -25.79 0.01 35.41
C ALA A 15 -26.21 -0.68 34.10
N GLN A 16 -27.53 -0.83 33.89
CA GLN A 16 -28.06 -1.38 32.63
C GLN A 16 -27.72 -0.49 31.43
N GLY A 17 -27.84 0.84 31.60
CA GLY A 17 -27.48 1.80 30.56
C GLY A 17 -26.00 1.76 30.24
N SER A 18 -25.14 1.66 31.24
CA SER A 18 -23.70 1.52 31.07
C SER A 18 -23.33 0.22 30.36
N GLU A 19 -23.95 -0.90 30.75
CA GLU A 19 -23.77 -2.19 30.13
C GLU A 19 -24.19 -2.15 28.67
N ALA A 20 -25.35 -1.58 28.35
CA ALA A 20 -25.85 -1.45 26.99
C ALA A 20 -24.91 -0.58 26.14
N ALA A 21 -24.42 0.52 26.70
CA ALA A 21 -23.46 1.39 26.02
C ALA A 21 -22.14 0.65 25.69
N GLU A 22 -21.61 -0.09 26.66
CA GLU A 22 -20.40 -0.89 26.45
C GLU A 22 -20.60 -1.97 25.38
N ARG A 23 -21.75 -2.61 25.37
CA ARG A 23 -22.10 -3.62 24.37
C ARG A 23 -22.15 -3.00 22.98
N ILE A 24 -22.78 -1.84 22.83
CA ILE A 24 -22.87 -1.12 21.56
C ILE A 24 -21.48 -0.69 21.08
N ARG A 25 -20.65 -0.14 21.98
CA ARG A 25 -19.27 0.25 21.64
C ARG A 25 -18.45 -0.95 21.22
N ALA A 26 -18.51 -2.04 21.96
CA ALA A 26 -17.76 -3.26 21.62
C ALA A 26 -18.17 -3.83 20.27
N ASP A 27 -19.49 -3.84 19.97
CA ASP A 27 -19.98 -4.29 18.67
C ASP A 27 -19.55 -3.36 17.55
N ALA A 28 -19.60 -2.05 17.76
CA ALA A 28 -19.13 -1.06 16.80
C ALA A 28 -17.62 -1.21 16.54
N ASP A 29 -16.82 -1.41 17.56
CA ASP A 29 -15.38 -1.63 17.43
C ASP A 29 -15.08 -2.93 16.67
N ARG A 30 -15.83 -3.99 16.94
CA ARG A 30 -15.74 -5.25 16.21
C ARG A 30 -16.06 -5.06 14.72
N GLN A 31 -17.16 -4.38 14.43
CA GLN A 31 -17.56 -4.08 13.05
C GLN A 31 -16.50 -3.25 12.34
N ARG A 32 -15.97 -2.24 12.99
CA ARG A 32 -14.89 -1.41 12.45
C ARG A 32 -13.67 -2.25 12.09
N THR A 33 -13.25 -3.12 12.99
CA THR A 33 -12.10 -4.01 12.75
C THR A 33 -12.33 -4.90 11.54
N VAL A 34 -13.52 -5.49 11.42
CA VAL A 34 -13.87 -6.35 10.28
C VAL A 34 -13.89 -5.56 8.96
N ILE A 35 -14.49 -4.37 8.97
CA ILE A 35 -14.55 -3.51 7.79
C ILE A 35 -13.15 -3.10 7.34
N LEU A 36 -12.30 -2.66 8.26
CA LEU A 36 -10.92 -2.28 7.93
C LEU A 36 -10.11 -3.46 7.41
N ALA A 37 -10.27 -4.65 7.99
CA ALA A 37 -9.61 -5.85 7.52
C ALA A 37 -10.05 -6.23 6.11
N ASN A 38 -11.34 -6.16 5.82
CA ASN A 38 -11.88 -6.44 4.49
C ASN A 38 -11.38 -5.43 3.46
N VAL A 39 -11.37 -4.14 3.80
CA VAL A 39 -10.87 -3.08 2.91
C VAL A 39 -9.39 -3.27 2.62
N PHE A 40 -8.61 -3.61 3.64
CA PHE A 40 -7.18 -3.91 3.46
C PHE A 40 -6.98 -5.11 2.53
N SER A 41 -7.73 -6.17 2.73
CA SER A 41 -7.69 -7.36 1.88
C SER A 41 -8.04 -7.05 0.42
N GLU A 42 -9.11 -6.29 0.20
CA GLU A 42 -9.51 -5.86 -1.15
C GLU A 42 -8.44 -4.99 -1.80
N ALA A 43 -7.86 -4.06 -1.06
CA ALA A 43 -6.80 -3.19 -1.57
C ALA A 43 -5.56 -3.99 -1.98
N GLU A 44 -5.15 -4.96 -1.18
CA GLU A 44 -4.01 -5.83 -1.50
C GLU A 44 -4.32 -6.72 -2.71
N GLN A 45 -5.54 -7.21 -2.82
CA GLN A 45 -5.96 -7.98 -3.99
C GLN A 45 -5.92 -7.15 -5.26
N LEU A 46 -6.43 -5.92 -5.22
CA LEU A 46 -6.39 -4.99 -6.35
C LEU A 46 -4.96 -4.63 -6.76
N ARG A 47 -4.08 -4.41 -5.80
CA ARG A 47 -2.65 -4.19 -6.07
C ARG A 47 -2.02 -5.40 -6.74
N GLY A 48 -2.29 -6.60 -6.22
CA GLY A 48 -1.78 -7.84 -6.81
C GLY A 48 -2.27 -8.05 -8.23
N GLU A 49 -3.54 -7.80 -8.49
CA GLU A 49 -4.10 -7.87 -9.85
C GLU A 49 -3.46 -6.84 -10.77
N GLY A 50 -3.27 -5.62 -10.29
CA GLY A 50 -2.59 -4.56 -11.05
C GLY A 50 -1.15 -4.91 -11.37
N ASP A 51 -0.41 -5.40 -10.40
CA ASP A 51 0.98 -5.83 -10.57
C ASP A 51 1.09 -6.99 -11.55
N ALA A 52 0.19 -7.97 -11.46
CA ALA A 52 0.16 -9.10 -12.39
C ALA A 52 -0.14 -8.64 -13.82
N LYS A 53 -1.07 -7.72 -13.97
CA LYS A 53 -1.42 -7.12 -15.27
C LYS A 53 -0.26 -6.34 -15.87
N ALA A 54 0.42 -5.54 -15.05
CA ALA A 54 1.60 -4.80 -15.46
C ALA A 54 2.73 -5.75 -15.90
N ALA A 55 2.99 -6.79 -15.12
CA ALA A 55 4.00 -7.79 -15.45
C ALA A 55 3.69 -8.50 -16.78
N ASP A 56 2.42 -8.82 -17.03
CA ASP A 56 1.99 -9.44 -18.27
C ASP A 56 2.20 -8.51 -19.48
N ILE A 57 1.82 -7.24 -19.33
CA ILE A 57 2.01 -6.22 -20.37
C ILE A 57 3.49 -6.05 -20.69
N TYR A 58 4.34 -5.95 -19.67
CA TYR A 58 5.79 -5.84 -19.87
C TYR A 58 6.39 -7.09 -20.54
N ALA A 59 5.93 -8.27 -20.14
CA ALA A 59 6.39 -9.52 -20.76
C ALA A 59 6.02 -9.58 -22.24
N GLN A 60 4.82 -9.19 -22.61
CA GLN A 60 4.38 -9.12 -24.00
C GLN A 60 5.20 -8.10 -24.80
N ALA A 61 5.43 -6.93 -24.23
CA ALA A 61 6.25 -5.89 -24.86
C ALA A 61 7.70 -6.35 -25.06
N TYR A 62 8.28 -7.01 -24.06
CA TYR A 62 9.63 -7.59 -24.16
C TYR A 62 9.72 -8.63 -25.26
N ASN A 63 8.72 -9.48 -25.41
CA ASN A 63 8.69 -10.51 -26.44
C ASN A 63 8.56 -9.93 -27.86
N GLN A 64 7.96 -8.74 -28.00
CA GLN A 64 7.84 -8.08 -29.30
C GLN A 64 9.15 -7.42 -29.75
N ASP A 65 9.82 -6.73 -28.85
CA ASP A 65 11.10 -6.06 -29.13
C ASP A 65 11.94 -6.00 -27.86
N GLN A 66 12.83 -6.97 -27.72
CA GLN A 66 13.69 -7.10 -26.54
C GLN A 66 14.67 -5.94 -26.40
N GLU A 67 15.22 -5.47 -27.50
CA GLU A 67 16.20 -4.37 -27.49
C GLU A 67 15.54 -3.05 -27.07
N PHE A 68 14.39 -2.72 -27.64
CA PHE A 68 13.64 -1.52 -27.26
C PHE A 68 13.18 -1.57 -25.81
N TYR A 69 12.68 -2.71 -25.36
CA TYR A 69 12.26 -2.87 -23.96
C TYR A 69 13.44 -2.68 -23.01
N SER A 70 14.58 -3.28 -23.32
CA SER A 70 15.79 -3.13 -22.52
C SER A 70 16.24 -1.67 -22.45
N PHE A 71 16.20 -0.96 -23.57
CA PHE A 71 16.46 0.48 -23.64
C PHE A 71 15.48 1.28 -22.76
N TYR A 72 14.19 1.03 -22.90
CA TYR A 72 13.15 1.72 -22.16
C TYR A 72 13.31 1.52 -20.66
N ARG A 73 13.55 0.30 -20.21
CA ARG A 73 13.76 -0.01 -18.79
C ARG A 73 15.01 0.66 -18.24
N SER A 74 16.07 0.74 -19.04
CA SER A 74 17.29 1.45 -18.63
C SER A 74 17.03 2.95 -18.45
N MET A 75 16.27 3.57 -19.34
CA MET A 75 15.89 4.98 -19.23
C MET A 75 15.04 5.25 -18.01
N GLU A 76 14.08 4.39 -17.69
CA GLU A 76 13.28 4.52 -16.47
C GLU A 76 14.13 4.37 -15.21
N ALA A 77 15.05 3.42 -15.18
CA ALA A 77 15.97 3.21 -14.08
C ALA A 77 16.84 4.46 -13.85
N TYR A 78 17.36 5.05 -14.90
CA TYR A 78 18.13 6.29 -14.80
C TYR A 78 17.30 7.43 -14.25
N ARG A 79 16.06 7.58 -14.69
CA ARG A 79 15.13 8.60 -14.19
C ARG A 79 14.86 8.45 -12.69
N ARG A 80 14.72 7.22 -12.19
CA ARG A 80 14.46 6.95 -10.76
C ARG A 80 15.67 7.21 -9.89
N ILE A 81 16.85 6.89 -10.38
CA ILE A 81 18.10 7.00 -9.62
C ILE A 81 18.62 8.43 -9.62
N PHE A 82 18.59 9.11 -10.76
CA PHE A 82 19.10 10.47 -10.89
C PHE A 82 17.98 11.51 -10.69
N HIS A 83 17.56 11.67 -9.44
CA HIS A 83 16.46 12.58 -9.08
C HIS A 83 16.91 14.01 -8.73
N GLY A 84 18.17 14.23 -8.48
CA GLY A 84 18.70 15.53 -8.08
C GLY A 84 20.11 15.77 -8.59
N GLY A 85 20.47 17.03 -8.80
CA GLY A 85 21.80 17.41 -9.27
C GLY A 85 22.94 17.21 -8.26
N SER A 86 22.64 16.64 -7.09
CA SER A 86 23.62 16.41 -6.02
C SER A 86 23.97 14.93 -5.79
N ASP A 87 23.40 14.03 -6.58
CA ASP A 87 23.65 12.62 -6.40
C ASP A 87 24.98 12.21 -7.04
N LEU A 88 25.87 11.64 -6.23
CA LEU A 88 27.15 11.12 -6.68
C LEU A 88 27.07 9.59 -6.74
N LEU A 89 27.23 9.05 -7.94
CA LEU A 89 27.19 7.60 -8.16
C LEU A 89 28.58 7.13 -8.61
N VAL A 90 29.17 6.20 -7.85
CA VAL A 90 30.44 5.57 -8.20
C VAL A 90 30.15 4.16 -8.74
N ILE A 91 30.33 3.98 -10.02
CA ILE A 91 29.95 2.75 -10.72
C ILE A 91 31.03 2.33 -11.71
N LYS A 92 30.97 1.04 -12.06
CA LYS A 92 31.76 0.53 -13.18
C LYS A 92 31.14 1.01 -14.49
N PRO A 93 31.88 1.74 -15.35
CA PRO A 93 31.32 2.27 -16.58
C PRO A 93 30.95 1.20 -17.62
N ASP A 94 31.45 -0.01 -17.47
CA ASP A 94 31.20 -1.17 -18.34
C ASP A 94 30.02 -2.04 -17.89
N SER A 95 29.28 -1.64 -16.84
CA SER A 95 28.10 -2.37 -16.38
C SER A 95 26.96 -2.28 -17.40
N GLU A 96 26.13 -3.30 -17.46
CA GLU A 96 24.95 -3.35 -18.35
C GLU A 96 23.99 -2.18 -18.08
N PHE A 97 23.90 -1.72 -16.83
CA PHE A 97 23.11 -0.56 -16.45
C PHE A 97 23.48 0.71 -17.22
N PHE A 98 24.77 0.90 -17.53
CA PHE A 98 25.28 2.08 -18.26
C PHE A 98 25.54 1.83 -19.74
N ARG A 99 25.13 0.70 -20.26
CA ARG A 99 25.32 0.33 -21.68
C ARG A 99 24.86 1.44 -22.64
N TYR A 100 23.65 1.95 -22.45
CA TYR A 100 23.10 3.00 -23.29
C TYR A 100 23.72 4.37 -23.05
N PHE A 101 24.11 4.63 -21.83
CA PHE A 101 24.81 5.87 -21.47
C PHE A 101 26.17 5.97 -22.17
N ASN A 102 26.91 4.88 -22.23
CA ASN A 102 28.20 4.83 -22.92
C ASN A 102 28.05 4.96 -24.42
N GLN A 103 26.99 4.39 -25.00
CA GLN A 103 26.70 4.52 -26.45
C GLN A 103 26.43 5.97 -26.85
N MET A 104 25.68 6.71 -26.05
CA MET A 104 25.43 8.13 -26.31
C MET A 104 26.68 9.00 -26.29
N ARG A 105 27.71 8.59 -25.57
CA ARG A 105 28.97 9.33 -25.43
C ARG A 105 29.91 9.14 -26.63
N GLN A 106 29.70 8.10 -27.42
CA GLN A 106 30.54 7.79 -28.59
C GLN A 106 30.09 8.47 -29.89
N ASP A 107 28.86 9.00 -29.88
CA ASP A 107 28.28 9.79 -30.97
C ASP A 107 28.44 11.30 -30.69
#